data_be034bcb74517ca953c10181377ac127
#
_entry.id   be034bcb74517ca953c10181377ac127
#
_cell.length_a   1.000
_cell.length_b   1.000
_cell.length_c   1.000
_cell.angle_alpha   90.00
_cell.angle_beta   90.00
_cell.angle_gamma   90.00
#
_symmetry.space_group_name_H-M   'P 1'
#
loop_
_entity.id
_entity.type
_entity.pdbx_description
1 polymer ?
#
loop_
_entity_poly.entity_id
_entity_poly.type
_entity_poly.pdbx_seq_one_letter_code
_entity_poly.pdbx_strand_id
1 'polypeptide(L)'
;MYFVYILQSQKDQSLYIGSTEDVKKLFADHNSGKAKYSNSKRPYVLKWFCAFPTKPAALDFEKYLKQGSGFAFARKHLIEQNSE
;
A
#
# COMPACT_ATOMS: atom_id res chain seq x y z
N MET A 1 15.32 0.91 7.79
CA MET A 1 14.07 1.64 7.54
C MET A 1 12.91 0.71 7.36
N TYR A 2 11.77 1.17 7.76
CA TYR A 2 10.53 0.43 7.56
C TYR A 2 9.60 1.28 6.70
N PHE A 3 8.89 0.64 5.78
CA PHE A 3 8.10 1.36 4.79
C PHE A 3 6.62 1.04 4.94
N VAL A 4 5.79 2.06 4.71
CA VAL A 4 4.36 1.86 4.52
C VAL A 4 4.09 2.08 3.04
N TYR A 5 3.29 1.23 2.44
CA TYR A 5 3.04 1.29 1.00
C TYR A 5 1.56 1.14 0.70
N ILE A 6 1.16 1.63 -0.47
CA ILE A 6 -0.18 1.46 -0.98
C ILE A 6 -0.09 0.90 -2.38
N LEU A 7 -0.68 -0.26 -2.59
CA LEU A 7 -0.82 -0.88 -3.91
C LEU A 7 -2.25 -0.71 -4.37
N GLN A 8 -2.44 -0.57 -5.66
CA GLN A 8 -3.79 -0.52 -6.23
C GLN A 8 -3.96 -1.64 -7.23
N SER A 9 -5.04 -2.39 -7.06
CA SER A 9 -5.38 -3.46 -7.99
C SER A 9 -5.80 -2.87 -9.32
N GLN A 10 -5.27 -3.40 -10.41
CA GLN A 10 -5.70 -2.99 -11.72
C GLN A 10 -6.95 -3.74 -12.16
N LYS A 11 -7.33 -4.74 -11.40
CA LYS A 11 -8.50 -5.53 -11.69
C LYS A 11 -9.78 -4.83 -11.21
N ASP A 12 -9.75 -4.27 -9.98
CA ASP A 12 -10.95 -3.66 -9.42
C ASP A 12 -10.67 -2.32 -8.73
N GLN A 13 -9.46 -1.80 -8.83
CA GLN A 13 -9.07 -0.50 -8.27
C GLN A 13 -9.05 -0.46 -6.74
N SER A 14 -9.18 -1.60 -6.10
CA SER A 14 -9.11 -1.62 -4.63
C SER A 14 -7.68 -1.39 -4.16
N LEU A 15 -7.54 -0.94 -2.91
CA LEU A 15 -6.25 -0.63 -2.35
C LEU A 15 -5.80 -1.70 -1.37
N TYR A 16 -4.51 -1.96 -1.37
CA TYR A 16 -3.87 -2.84 -0.39
C TYR A 16 -2.82 -2.01 0.34
N ILE A 17 -2.98 -1.87 1.64
CA ILE A 17 -2.11 -1.06 2.47
C ILE A 17 -1.36 -1.96 3.44
N GLY A 18 -0.04 -1.81 3.50
CA GLY A 18 0.76 -2.62 4.40
C GLY A 18 2.09 -1.97 4.72
N SER A 19 2.94 -2.73 5.39
CA SER A 19 4.27 -2.25 5.73
C SER A 19 5.29 -3.35 5.46
N THR A 20 6.53 -2.95 5.22
CA THR A 20 7.59 -3.89 4.88
C THR A 20 8.95 -3.24 5.05
N GLU A 21 9.98 -4.06 5.15
CA GLU A 21 11.36 -3.59 5.11
C GLU A 21 11.88 -3.49 3.69
N ASP A 22 11.20 -4.11 2.73
CA ASP A 22 11.67 -4.18 1.35
C ASP A 22 10.49 -4.03 0.39
N VAL A 23 10.28 -2.80 -0.07
CA VAL A 23 9.15 -2.49 -0.94
C VAL A 23 9.24 -3.23 -2.28
N LYS A 24 10.44 -3.34 -2.81
CA LYS A 24 10.64 -4.00 -4.09
C LYS A 24 10.23 -5.45 -4.05
N LYS A 25 10.71 -6.16 -3.04
CA LYS A 25 10.38 -7.57 -2.89
C LYS A 25 8.88 -7.75 -2.63
N LEU A 26 8.32 -6.90 -1.80
CA LEU A 26 6.91 -6.94 -1.47
C LEU A 26 6.05 -6.79 -2.72
N PHE A 27 6.36 -5.79 -3.52
CA PHE A 27 5.63 -5.53 -4.74
C PHE A 27 5.72 -6.71 -5.70
N ALA A 28 6.90 -7.26 -5.87
CA ALA A 28 7.10 -8.42 -6.74
C ALA A 28 6.30 -9.62 -6.24
N ASP A 29 6.28 -9.85 -4.94
CA ASP A 29 5.56 -10.98 -4.37
C ASP A 29 4.05 -10.85 -4.59
N HIS A 30 3.51 -9.66 -4.44
CA HIS A 30 2.09 -9.46 -4.68
C HIS A 30 1.71 -9.73 -6.12
N ASN A 31 2.56 -9.32 -7.06
CA ASN A 31 2.24 -9.50 -8.47
C ASN A 31 2.57 -10.89 -9.00
N SER A 32 3.41 -11.63 -8.31
CA SER A 32 3.74 -12.99 -8.74
C SER A 32 2.77 -14.04 -8.19
N GLY A 33 1.88 -13.62 -7.29
CA GLY A 33 0.92 -14.55 -6.71
C GLY A 33 1.38 -15.21 -5.43
N LYS A 34 2.55 -14.83 -4.92
CA LYS A 34 3.05 -15.41 -3.68
C LYS A 34 2.30 -14.93 -2.46
N ALA A 35 1.77 -13.72 -2.51
CA ALA A 35 1.03 -13.16 -1.38
C ALA A 35 -0.41 -13.64 -1.46
N LYS A 36 -0.79 -14.49 -0.52
CA LYS A 36 -2.11 -15.10 -0.51
C LYS A 36 -3.27 -14.13 -0.55
N TYR A 37 -3.17 -13.10 0.28
CA TYR A 37 -4.31 -12.21 0.47
C TYR A 37 -4.60 -11.33 -0.73
N SER A 38 -3.61 -11.12 -1.58
CA SER A 38 -3.80 -10.23 -2.71
C SER A 38 -3.81 -10.96 -4.04
N ASN A 39 -3.66 -12.27 -4.01
CA ASN A 39 -3.48 -13.05 -5.23
C ASN A 39 -4.61 -12.85 -6.24
N SER A 40 -5.85 -12.85 -5.81
CA SER A 40 -7.00 -12.77 -6.71
C SER A 40 -7.18 -11.38 -7.31
N LYS A 41 -6.50 -10.38 -6.79
CA LYS A 41 -6.68 -9.00 -7.24
C LYS A 41 -5.50 -8.44 -8.02
N ARG A 42 -4.52 -9.26 -8.31
CA ARG A 42 -3.38 -8.78 -9.11
C ARG A 42 -3.81 -8.61 -10.57
N PRO A 43 -3.10 -7.81 -11.35
CA PRO A 43 -1.84 -7.16 -10.99
C PRO A 43 -2.04 -5.89 -10.19
N TYR A 44 -0.99 -5.53 -9.44
CA TYR A 44 -1.00 -4.34 -8.61
C TYR A 44 -0.02 -3.32 -9.14
N VAL A 45 -0.34 -2.06 -8.90
CA VAL A 45 0.58 -0.95 -9.15
C VAL A 45 0.93 -0.34 -7.81
N LEU A 46 2.21 -0.04 -7.61
CA LEU A 46 2.65 0.68 -6.41
C LEU A 46 2.30 2.14 -6.58
N LYS A 47 1.35 2.62 -5.79
CA LYS A 47 0.88 3.99 -5.92
C LYS A 47 1.60 4.96 -5.01
N TRP A 48 2.04 4.48 -3.86
CA TRP A 48 2.65 5.38 -2.88
C TRP A 48 3.40 4.56 -1.84
N PHE A 49 4.48 5.13 -1.32
CA PHE A 49 5.12 4.56 -0.15
C PHE A 49 5.92 5.64 0.55
N CYS A 50 6.18 5.44 1.83
CA CYS A 50 7.09 6.30 2.56
C CYS A 50 7.88 5.48 3.57
N ALA A 51 8.98 6.05 4.04
CA ALA A 51 9.89 5.38 4.94
C ALA A 51 9.78 5.95 6.34
N PHE A 52 9.87 5.08 7.31
CA PHE A 52 9.92 5.46 8.72
C PHE A 52 11.20 4.93 9.34
N PRO A 53 11.77 5.64 10.29
CA PRO A 53 13.02 5.15 10.91
C PRO A 53 12.80 3.91 11.78
N THR A 54 11.59 3.69 12.28
CA THR A 54 11.34 2.54 13.15
C THR A 54 10.11 1.79 12.71
N LYS A 55 10.07 0.51 13.08
CA LYS A 55 8.91 -0.32 12.79
C LYS A 55 7.64 0.15 13.47
N PRO A 56 7.67 0.51 14.78
CA PRO A 56 6.45 0.99 15.41
C PRO A 56 5.82 2.20 14.74
N ALA A 57 6.65 3.15 14.28
CA ALA A 57 6.13 4.31 13.58
C ALA A 57 5.43 3.91 12.28
N ALA A 58 6.02 2.99 11.54
CA ALA A 58 5.40 2.52 10.30
C ALA A 58 4.08 1.81 10.57
N LEU A 59 4.06 0.95 11.59
CA LEU A 59 2.84 0.22 11.90
C LEU A 59 1.72 1.14 12.37
N ASP A 60 2.06 2.19 13.11
CA ASP A 60 1.05 3.17 13.52
C ASP A 60 0.44 3.87 12.32
N PHE A 61 1.27 4.25 11.37
CA PHE A 61 0.76 4.95 10.19
C PHE A 61 -0.04 4.01 9.30
N GLU A 62 0.41 2.77 9.16
CA GLU A 62 -0.35 1.77 8.41
C GLU A 62 -1.76 1.62 9.00
N LYS A 63 -1.83 1.52 10.31
CA LYS A 63 -3.10 1.40 11.00
C LYS A 63 -4.00 2.61 10.76
N TYR A 64 -3.41 3.80 10.80
CA TYR A 64 -4.15 5.02 10.51
C TYR A 64 -4.75 5.00 9.10
N LEU A 65 -3.95 4.58 8.12
CA LEU A 65 -4.43 4.57 6.74
C LEU A 65 -5.54 3.56 6.49
N LYS A 66 -5.65 2.56 7.35
CA LYS A 66 -6.70 1.54 7.20
C LYS A 66 -8.00 1.94 7.86
N GLN A 67 -8.02 3.03 8.62
CA GLN A 67 -9.23 3.49 9.29
C GLN A 67 -9.95 4.52 8.44
N GLY A 68 -11.23 4.77 8.77
CA GLY A 68 -12.08 5.62 7.97
C GLY A 68 -11.47 6.93 7.49
N SER A 69 -11.08 7.81 8.42
CA SER A 69 -10.55 9.11 8.02
C SER A 69 -9.19 8.98 7.36
N GLY A 70 -8.35 8.06 7.85
CA GLY A 70 -7.06 7.83 7.23
C GLY A 70 -7.18 7.27 5.83
N PHE A 71 -8.12 6.36 5.64
CA PHE A 71 -8.35 5.79 4.33
C PHE A 71 -8.85 6.85 3.35
N ALA A 72 -9.75 7.71 3.80
CA ALA A 72 -10.23 8.80 2.96
C ALA A 72 -9.10 9.77 2.60
N PHE A 73 -8.23 10.06 3.57
CA PHE A 73 -7.05 10.88 3.33
C PHE A 73 -6.16 10.24 2.27
N ALA A 74 -5.92 8.95 2.38
CA ALA A 74 -5.07 8.25 1.43
C ALA A 74 -5.64 8.31 0.02
N ARG A 75 -6.92 8.06 -0.13
CA ARG A 75 -7.53 8.09 -1.44
C ARG A 75 -7.47 9.48 -2.05
N LYS A 76 -7.71 10.50 -1.24
CA LYS A 76 -7.76 11.85 -1.76
C LYS A 76 -6.38 12.43 -2.05
N HIS A 77 -5.42 12.15 -1.17
CA HIS A 77 -4.13 12.84 -1.25
C HIS A 77 -2.98 11.98 -1.74
N LEU A 78 -3.08 10.67 -1.60
CA LEU A 78 -1.97 9.80 -1.93
C LEU A 78 -2.20 8.98 -3.20
N ILE A 79 -3.45 8.76 -3.56
CA ILE A 79 -3.80 7.90 -4.69
C ILE A 79 -4.38 8.68 -5.86
N GLU A 80 -5.32 9.55 -5.59
CA GLU A 80 -5.98 10.32 -6.62
C GLU A 80 -5.10 11.39 -7.14
N GLN A 81 -4.70 11.23 -8.27
CA GLN A 81 -3.86 12.24 -8.80
C GLN A 81 -4.58 12.97 -9.82
N ASN A 82 -4.75 12.93 -10.12
CA ASN A 82 -5.08 13.40 -11.09
C ASN A 82 -5.35 14.01 -11.74
N SER A 83 -5.55 14.05 -11.79
CA SER A 83 -5.96 14.46 -12.53
C SER A 83 -5.69 15.46 -13.20
N GLU A 84 -5.35 15.61 -13.37
CA GLU A 84 -5.12 16.49 -14.04
C GLU A 84 -5.27 16.79 -14.50
#